data_841f6b0dc77f176c780cba0491816a77
#
_entry.id   841f6b0dc77f176c780cba0491816a77
#
_cell.length_a   1.000
_cell.length_b   1.000
_cell.length_c   1.000
_cell.angle_alpha   90.00
_cell.angle_beta   90.00
_cell.angle_gamma   90.00
#
_symmetry.space_group_name_H-M   'P 1'
#
loop_
_entity.id
_entity.type
_entity.pdbx_description
1 polymer ?
#
loop_
_entity_poly.entity_id
_entity_poly.type
_entity_poly.pdbx_seq_one_letter_code
_entity_poly.pdbx_strand_id
1 'polypeptide(L)'
;ACGMKRARTMSDLRGFARLAVEATVAMTDLVEEVHRSVTSVPEVGKPDPARRKRMRGITGFVYRTVRRITHWVGHSVDGGLAQLQPLLLTQPATVPPSTVPVSPHRDAVLAALNGVLGDHLAATGNPLAIPMAFRRSGRVLEPRQEKGSRILLLVHGLCRSDLQWLRKGHDHGASLAADLGLTPVYLHYNSGQAIATNGRELAMRLEALVADWGEPVSDIVVVAHSMGG
;
A
#
# COMPACT_ATOMS: atom_id res chain seq x y z
N ALA A 1 -6.26 -21.66 -8.22
CA ALA A 1 -5.76 -20.44 -8.90
C ALA A 1 -6.87 -19.44 -9.24
N CYS A 2 -8.05 -19.85 -9.68
CA CYS A 2 -9.15 -18.94 -10.08
C CYS A 2 -9.78 -18.21 -8.89
N GLY A 3 -10.04 -18.88 -7.77
CA GLY A 3 -10.64 -18.29 -6.56
C GLY A 3 -9.77 -17.22 -5.92
N MET A 4 -8.46 -17.43 -5.85
CA MET A 4 -7.52 -16.46 -5.28
C MET A 4 -7.31 -15.21 -6.14
N LYS A 5 -7.36 -15.32 -7.47
CA LYS A 5 -7.39 -14.15 -8.36
C LYS A 5 -8.64 -13.31 -8.08
N ARG A 6 -9.81 -13.95 -7.94
CA ARG A 6 -11.06 -13.28 -7.59
C ARG A 6 -11.01 -12.59 -6.23
N ALA A 7 -10.48 -13.24 -5.20
CA ALA A 7 -10.34 -12.65 -3.87
C ALA A 7 -9.44 -11.41 -3.88
N ARG A 8 -8.30 -11.46 -4.57
CA ARG A 8 -7.41 -10.29 -4.74
C ARG A 8 -8.09 -9.17 -5.51
N THR A 9 -8.79 -9.48 -6.60
CA THR A 9 -9.51 -8.47 -7.41
C THR A 9 -10.59 -7.79 -6.57
N MET A 10 -11.31 -8.51 -5.72
CA MET A 10 -12.32 -7.93 -4.82
C MET A 10 -11.69 -7.08 -3.74
N SER A 11 -10.57 -7.50 -3.16
CA SER A 11 -9.82 -6.71 -2.19
C SER A 11 -9.29 -5.41 -2.82
N ASP A 12 -8.73 -5.48 -4.02
CA ASP A 12 -8.27 -4.30 -4.76
C ASP A 12 -9.44 -3.35 -5.07
N LEU A 13 -10.57 -3.89 -5.54
CA LEU A 13 -11.76 -3.09 -5.84
C LEU A 13 -12.26 -2.34 -4.59
N ARG A 14 -12.30 -3.01 -3.43
CA ARG A 14 -12.64 -2.37 -2.15
C ARG A 14 -11.65 -1.26 -1.79
N GLY A 15 -10.36 -1.53 -1.95
CA GLY A 15 -9.32 -0.55 -1.68
C GLY A 15 -9.43 0.69 -2.57
N PHE A 16 -9.65 0.50 -3.86
CA PHE A 16 -9.87 1.61 -4.80
C PHE A 16 -11.19 2.36 -4.54
N ALA A 17 -12.26 1.65 -4.18
CA ALA A 17 -13.54 2.29 -3.82
C ALA A 17 -13.39 3.17 -2.58
N ARG A 18 -12.70 2.69 -1.53
CA ARG A 18 -12.40 3.50 -0.34
C ARG A 18 -11.58 4.73 -0.69
N LEU A 19 -10.50 4.55 -1.44
CA LEU A 19 -9.65 5.66 -1.86
C LEU A 19 -10.41 6.70 -2.69
N ALA A 20 -11.31 6.28 -3.57
CA ALA A 20 -12.16 7.19 -4.36
C ALA A 20 -13.11 8.00 -3.45
N VAL A 21 -13.69 7.37 -2.44
CA VAL A 21 -14.55 8.05 -1.44
C VAL A 21 -13.74 9.09 -0.67
N GLU A 22 -12.57 8.71 -0.16
CA GLU A 22 -11.67 9.58 0.60
C GLU A 22 -11.19 10.77 -0.25
N ALA A 23 -10.80 10.53 -1.51
CA ALA A 23 -10.42 11.57 -2.45
C ALA A 23 -11.58 12.54 -2.74
N THR A 24 -12.81 12.03 -2.86
CA THR A 24 -14.00 12.87 -3.07
C THR A 24 -14.27 13.75 -1.85
N VAL A 25 -14.13 13.22 -0.64
CA VAL A 25 -14.29 13.99 0.59
C VAL A 25 -13.20 15.06 0.70
N ALA A 26 -11.94 14.67 0.49
CA ALA A 26 -10.81 15.62 0.54
C ALA A 26 -10.94 16.75 -0.49
N MET A 27 -11.38 16.44 -1.71
CA MET A 27 -11.66 17.45 -2.74
C MET A 27 -12.81 18.37 -2.32
N THR A 28 -13.86 17.82 -1.71
CA THR A 28 -14.98 18.60 -1.18
C THR A 28 -14.51 19.56 -0.08
N ASP A 29 -13.62 19.10 0.81
CA ASP A 29 -13.05 19.94 1.88
C ASP A 29 -12.15 21.04 1.31
N LEU A 30 -11.33 20.73 0.30
CA LEU A 30 -10.51 21.70 -0.38
C LEU A 30 -11.36 22.79 -1.06
N VAL A 31 -12.40 22.39 -1.78
CA VAL A 31 -13.32 23.34 -2.44
C VAL A 31 -14.05 24.19 -1.41
N GLU A 32 -14.49 23.63 -0.28
CA GLU A 32 -15.09 24.38 0.82
C GLU A 32 -14.12 25.41 1.40
N GLU A 33 -12.84 25.03 1.60
CA GLU A 33 -11.81 25.94 2.13
C GLU A 33 -11.49 27.08 1.16
N VAL A 34 -11.33 26.76 -0.13
CA VAL A 34 -11.13 27.76 -1.19
C VAL A 34 -12.34 28.72 -1.26
N HIS A 35 -13.56 28.17 -1.24
CA HIS A 35 -14.78 28.97 -1.25
C HIS A 35 -14.86 29.90 -0.02
N ARG A 36 -14.50 29.38 1.16
CA ARG A 36 -14.44 30.15 2.40
C ARG A 36 -13.39 31.25 2.30
N SER A 37 -12.21 30.94 1.76
CA SER A 37 -11.12 31.92 1.58
C SER A 37 -11.53 33.05 0.64
N VAL A 38 -12.12 32.73 -0.52
CA VAL A 38 -12.58 33.71 -1.51
C VAL A 38 -13.72 34.57 -0.96
N THR A 39 -14.66 33.99 -0.22
CA THR A 39 -15.82 34.75 0.33
C THR A 39 -15.48 35.52 1.61
N SER A 40 -14.33 35.25 2.23
CA SER A 40 -13.85 35.96 3.43
C SER A 40 -12.95 37.15 3.12
N VAL A 41 -12.66 37.48 1.85
CA VAL A 41 -11.94 38.70 1.47
C VAL A 41 -12.75 39.90 1.98
N PRO A 42 -12.19 40.78 2.82
CA PRO A 42 -12.92 41.95 3.33
C PRO A 42 -13.19 42.91 2.15
N GLU A 43 -14.46 43.07 1.79
CA GLU A 43 -14.83 44.30 1.07
C GLU A 43 -14.51 45.48 1.99
N VAL A 44 -13.85 46.49 1.43
CA VAL A 44 -13.59 47.77 2.09
C VAL A 44 -14.96 48.44 2.35
N GLY A 45 -15.56 48.08 3.48
CA GLY A 45 -16.87 48.49 3.93
C GLY A 45 -17.34 47.66 5.09
N LYS A 46 -17.97 48.23 6.09
CA LYS A 46 -18.33 47.64 7.38
C LYS A 46 -18.86 46.20 7.26
N PRO A 47 -18.27 45.22 7.94
CA PRO A 47 -18.73 43.83 7.88
C PRO A 47 -20.09 43.69 8.59
N ASP A 48 -21.12 43.33 7.86
CA ASP A 48 -22.40 42.96 8.42
C ASP A 48 -22.32 41.51 9.00
N PRO A 49 -22.35 41.33 10.32
CA PRO A 49 -22.25 40.04 10.97
C PRO A 49 -23.42 39.10 10.63
N ALA A 50 -24.57 39.64 10.22
CA ALA A 50 -25.75 38.86 9.83
C ALA A 50 -25.54 38.18 8.46
N ARG A 51 -24.81 38.82 7.54
CA ARG A 51 -24.48 38.28 6.21
C ARG A 51 -23.52 37.09 6.30
N ARG A 52 -22.52 37.14 7.22
CA ARG A 52 -21.62 36.00 7.51
C ARG A 52 -22.37 34.77 8.03
N LYS A 53 -23.36 34.96 8.84
CA LYS A 53 -24.16 33.88 9.44
C LYS A 53 -25.08 33.19 8.43
N ARG A 54 -25.62 33.94 7.46
CA ARG A 54 -26.53 33.45 6.42
C ARG A 54 -25.82 32.60 5.36
N MET A 55 -24.63 33.01 4.92
CA MET A 55 -23.81 32.20 3.96
C MET A 55 -23.28 30.90 4.59
N ARG A 56 -22.96 30.90 5.90
CA ARG A 56 -22.54 29.70 6.63
C ARG A 56 -23.62 28.60 6.69
N GLY A 57 -24.91 28.95 6.67
CA GLY A 57 -26.01 28.01 6.80
C GLY A 57 -26.17 27.10 5.58
N ILE A 58 -26.33 27.68 4.38
CA ILE A 58 -26.68 26.91 3.16
C ILE A 58 -25.44 26.24 2.58
N THR A 59 -24.35 26.96 2.44
CA THR A 59 -23.08 26.41 1.89
C THR A 59 -22.55 25.28 2.78
N GLY A 60 -22.50 25.47 4.09
CA GLY A 60 -22.07 24.44 5.02
C GLY A 60 -23.02 23.23 5.08
N PHE A 61 -24.32 23.43 4.80
CA PHE A 61 -25.28 22.33 4.68
C PHE A 61 -25.01 21.50 3.42
N VAL A 62 -24.80 22.13 2.27
CA VAL A 62 -24.50 21.43 1.01
C VAL A 62 -23.26 20.58 1.14
N TYR A 63 -22.13 21.13 1.63
CA TYR A 63 -20.89 20.38 1.80
C TYR A 63 -21.04 19.23 2.81
N ARG A 64 -21.74 19.44 3.93
CA ARG A 64 -22.04 18.35 4.88
C ARG A 64 -22.91 17.26 4.27
N THR A 65 -23.87 17.63 3.42
CA THR A 65 -24.73 16.66 2.73
C THR A 65 -23.94 15.85 1.73
N VAL A 66 -23.09 16.48 0.92
CA VAL A 66 -22.20 15.79 -0.03
C VAL A 66 -21.31 14.78 0.72
N ARG A 67 -20.62 15.21 1.79
CA ARG A 67 -19.79 14.30 2.60
C ARG A 67 -20.59 13.14 3.18
N ARG A 68 -21.78 13.39 3.75
CA ARG A 68 -22.64 12.34 4.31
C ARG A 68 -23.06 11.32 3.25
N ILE A 69 -23.48 11.79 2.08
CA ILE A 69 -23.89 10.90 0.99
C ILE A 69 -22.68 10.11 0.50
N THR A 70 -21.51 10.74 0.31
CA THR A 70 -20.28 10.10 -0.14
C THR A 70 -19.85 9.02 0.85
N HIS A 71 -19.83 9.31 2.15
CA HIS A 71 -19.51 8.31 3.18
C HIS A 71 -20.54 7.19 3.23
N TRP A 72 -21.83 7.51 3.15
CA TRP A 72 -22.89 6.50 3.20
C TRP A 72 -22.81 5.55 2.00
N VAL A 73 -22.63 6.06 0.80
CA VAL A 73 -22.41 5.26 -0.43
C VAL A 73 -21.15 4.42 -0.29
N GLY A 74 -20.04 5.01 0.18
CA GLY A 74 -18.78 4.31 0.38
C GLY A 74 -18.89 3.15 1.37
N HIS A 75 -19.53 3.36 2.51
CA HIS A 75 -19.78 2.30 3.51
C HIS A 75 -20.70 1.21 2.97
N SER A 76 -21.73 1.57 2.20
CA SER A 76 -22.65 0.62 1.58
C SER A 76 -21.94 -0.25 0.54
N VAL A 77 -21.09 0.35 -0.30
CA VAL A 77 -20.30 -0.38 -1.30
C VAL A 77 -19.27 -1.28 -0.61
N ASP A 78 -18.52 -0.77 0.37
CA ASP A 78 -17.52 -1.56 1.10
C ASP A 78 -18.15 -2.72 1.88
N GLY A 79 -19.27 -2.46 2.57
CA GLY A 79 -20.04 -3.48 3.29
C GLY A 79 -20.64 -4.53 2.35
N GLY A 80 -21.21 -4.10 1.22
CA GLY A 80 -21.73 -5.01 0.19
C GLY A 80 -20.66 -5.90 -0.40
N LEU A 81 -19.51 -5.33 -0.77
CA LEU A 81 -18.38 -6.10 -1.28
C LEU A 81 -17.79 -7.04 -0.22
N ALA A 82 -17.78 -6.64 1.07
CA ALA A 82 -17.34 -7.50 2.17
C ALA A 82 -18.25 -8.71 2.37
N GLN A 83 -19.58 -8.52 2.26
CA GLN A 83 -20.56 -9.60 2.40
C GLN A 83 -20.59 -10.54 1.19
N LEU A 84 -20.31 -10.03 0.00
CA LEU A 84 -20.22 -10.86 -1.21
C LEU A 84 -18.93 -11.69 -1.26
N GLN A 85 -17.88 -11.27 -0.57
CA GLN A 85 -16.60 -11.96 -0.54
C GLN A 85 -16.70 -13.45 -0.13
N PRO A 86 -17.36 -13.84 0.99
CA PRO A 86 -17.51 -15.25 1.36
C PRO A 86 -18.41 -16.03 0.41
N LEU A 87 -19.44 -15.42 -0.18
CA LEU A 87 -20.33 -16.05 -1.16
C LEU A 87 -19.64 -16.37 -2.48
N LEU A 88 -18.68 -15.53 -2.89
CA LEU A 88 -17.90 -15.70 -4.11
C LEU A 88 -16.67 -16.61 -3.93
N LEU A 89 -16.29 -16.90 -2.67
CA LEU A 89 -15.12 -17.68 -2.28
C LEU A 89 -15.49 -19.09 -1.78
N THR A 90 -16.64 -19.65 -2.14
CA THR A 90 -17.09 -20.98 -1.74
C THR A 90 -16.14 -22.10 -2.21
N GLN A 91 -14.87 -22.03 -1.81
CA GLN A 91 -13.93 -23.15 -1.77
C GLN A 91 -13.05 -23.01 -0.53
N PRO A 92 -12.76 -24.12 0.19
CA PRO A 92 -11.94 -24.09 1.39
C PRO A 92 -10.55 -23.54 1.08
N ALA A 93 -10.09 -22.62 1.91
CA ALA A 93 -8.78 -21.99 1.85
C ALA A 93 -7.70 -23.00 2.31
N THR A 94 -7.42 -24.02 1.50
CA THR A 94 -6.36 -25.01 1.78
C THR A 94 -5.08 -24.77 0.97
N VAL A 95 -4.98 -23.63 0.26
CA VAL A 95 -3.79 -23.31 -0.54
C VAL A 95 -3.07 -22.11 0.09
N PRO A 96 -1.81 -22.23 0.49
CA PRO A 96 -1.05 -21.14 1.08
C PRO A 96 -0.95 -19.94 0.11
N PRO A 97 -0.90 -18.69 0.61
CA PRO A 97 -0.87 -17.47 -0.21
C PRO A 97 0.35 -17.36 -1.15
N SER A 98 1.35 -18.22 -0.98
CA SER A 98 2.60 -18.26 -1.76
C SER A 98 2.46 -18.72 -3.22
N THR A 99 1.33 -19.34 -3.62
CA THR A 99 1.21 -20.01 -4.93
C THR A 99 0.57 -19.18 -6.04
N VAL A 100 0.13 -17.93 -5.78
CA VAL A 100 -0.51 -17.12 -6.83
C VAL A 100 0.52 -16.36 -7.64
N PRO A 101 0.54 -16.51 -8.99
CA PRO A 101 1.41 -15.73 -9.84
C PRO A 101 1.19 -14.23 -9.63
N VAL A 102 2.28 -13.52 -9.39
CA VAL A 102 2.28 -12.05 -9.29
C VAL A 102 2.02 -11.48 -10.68
N SER A 103 1.07 -10.54 -10.78
CA SER A 103 0.92 -9.73 -11.99
C SER A 103 1.88 -8.53 -11.90
N PRO A 104 2.93 -8.45 -12.75
CA PRO A 104 3.90 -7.37 -12.70
C PRO A 104 3.26 -5.98 -12.84
N HIS A 105 2.21 -5.88 -13.68
CA HIS A 105 1.48 -4.62 -13.87
C HIS A 105 0.74 -4.19 -12.60
N ARG A 106 0.04 -5.12 -11.94
CA ARG A 106 -0.65 -4.84 -10.68
C ARG A 106 0.35 -4.39 -9.60
N ASP A 107 1.46 -5.12 -9.45
CA ASP A 107 2.48 -4.78 -8.46
C ASP A 107 3.12 -3.42 -8.74
N ALA A 108 3.35 -3.06 -10.00
CA ALA A 108 3.85 -1.74 -10.36
C ALA A 108 2.87 -0.61 -10.01
N VAL A 109 1.57 -0.80 -10.27
CA VAL A 109 0.52 0.17 -9.90
C VAL A 109 0.43 0.32 -8.39
N LEU A 110 0.42 -0.80 -7.65
CA LEU A 110 0.38 -0.76 -6.19
C LEU A 110 1.64 -0.12 -5.59
N ALA A 111 2.82 -0.40 -6.15
CA ALA A 111 4.07 0.19 -5.71
C ALA A 111 4.08 1.71 -5.91
N ALA A 112 3.59 2.20 -7.06
CA ALA A 112 3.46 3.63 -7.33
C ALA A 112 2.47 4.29 -6.37
N LEU A 113 1.29 3.67 -6.17
CA LEU A 113 0.26 4.16 -5.27
C LEU A 113 0.77 4.23 -3.82
N ASN A 114 1.43 3.14 -3.35
CA ASN A 114 2.01 3.11 -2.01
C ASN A 114 3.16 4.10 -1.86
N GLY A 115 3.97 4.32 -2.90
CA GLY A 115 5.02 5.33 -2.82
C GLY A 115 4.51 6.76 -2.59
N VAL A 116 3.30 7.08 -3.07
CA VAL A 116 2.70 8.42 -2.95
C VAL A 116 1.76 8.53 -1.74
N LEU A 117 0.96 7.49 -1.46
CA LEU A 117 -0.11 7.48 -0.48
C LEU A 117 0.11 6.44 0.63
N GLY A 118 1.33 5.92 0.76
CA GLY A 118 1.62 4.77 1.62
C GLY A 118 1.26 4.95 3.08
N ASP A 119 1.57 6.12 3.65
CA ASP A 119 1.20 6.45 5.03
C ASP A 119 -0.31 6.47 5.22
N HIS A 120 -1.03 7.09 4.28
CA HIS A 120 -2.49 7.17 4.32
C HIS A 120 -3.14 5.79 4.18
N LEU A 121 -2.69 4.99 3.21
CA LEU A 121 -3.19 3.62 3.01
C LEU A 121 -2.97 2.74 4.24
N ALA A 122 -1.81 2.86 4.89
CA ALA A 122 -1.50 2.12 6.11
C ALA A 122 -2.36 2.60 7.29
N ALA A 123 -2.46 3.91 7.51
CA ALA A 123 -3.20 4.51 8.61
C ALA A 123 -4.71 4.20 8.55
N THR A 124 -5.29 4.09 7.34
CA THR A 124 -6.71 3.79 7.12
C THR A 124 -7.00 2.28 7.03
N GLY A 125 -5.96 1.44 7.12
CA GLY A 125 -6.11 -0.01 6.92
C GLY A 125 -6.66 -0.35 5.53
N ASN A 126 -6.29 0.43 4.51
CA ASN A 126 -6.75 0.21 3.15
C ASN A 126 -6.15 -1.09 2.59
N PRO A 127 -6.95 -1.97 1.96
CA PRO A 127 -6.47 -3.22 1.35
C PRO A 127 -5.37 -3.06 0.28
N LEU A 128 -5.16 -1.85 -0.23
CA LEU A 128 -4.09 -1.55 -1.18
C LEU A 128 -2.74 -1.27 -0.50
N ALA A 129 -2.71 -1.12 0.84
CA ALA A 129 -1.46 -0.98 1.58
C ALA A 129 -0.60 -2.25 1.40
N ILE A 130 0.65 -2.06 1.00
CA ILE A 130 1.59 -3.17 0.83
C ILE A 130 2.15 -3.56 2.20
N PRO A 131 1.91 -4.80 2.68
CA PRO A 131 2.59 -5.30 3.87
C PRO A 131 4.05 -5.62 3.55
N MET A 132 4.94 -5.37 4.51
CA MET A 132 6.35 -5.75 4.37
C MET A 132 6.49 -7.28 4.33
N ALA A 133 7.25 -7.79 3.37
CA ALA A 133 7.52 -9.22 3.22
C ALA A 133 8.85 -9.46 2.51
N PHE A 134 9.51 -10.54 2.84
CA PHE A 134 10.62 -11.06 2.04
C PHE A 134 10.08 -11.93 0.91
N ARG A 135 10.62 -11.75 -0.28
CA ARG A 135 10.17 -12.44 -1.49
C ARG A 135 11.35 -13.01 -2.29
N ARG A 136 11.03 -13.98 -3.14
CA ARG A 136 11.90 -14.42 -4.26
C ARG A 136 11.03 -14.68 -5.48
N SER A 137 11.42 -14.17 -6.62
CA SER A 137 10.65 -14.28 -7.88
C SER A 137 9.17 -13.88 -7.73
N GLY A 138 8.90 -12.81 -6.95
CA GLY A 138 7.56 -12.30 -6.67
C GLY A 138 6.71 -13.14 -5.71
N ARG A 139 7.26 -14.19 -5.10
CA ARG A 139 6.57 -15.03 -4.09
C ARG A 139 7.12 -14.76 -2.71
N VAL A 140 6.26 -14.88 -1.70
CA VAL A 140 6.70 -14.79 -0.30
C VAL A 140 7.70 -15.90 -0.04
N LEU A 141 8.80 -15.55 0.60
CA LEU A 141 9.87 -16.48 0.95
C LEU A 141 9.43 -17.38 2.12
N GLU A 142 9.83 -18.63 2.07
CA GLU A 142 9.68 -19.60 3.18
C GLU A 142 11.07 -19.87 3.80
N PRO A 143 11.47 -19.15 4.85
CA PRO A 143 12.86 -19.13 5.33
C PRO A 143 13.42 -20.52 5.68
N ARG A 144 12.59 -21.40 6.25
CA ARG A 144 12.99 -22.77 6.66
C ARG A 144 13.40 -23.68 5.51
N GLN A 145 13.00 -23.35 4.29
CA GLN A 145 13.34 -24.12 3.08
C GLN A 145 14.61 -23.59 2.40
N GLU A 146 15.13 -22.46 2.89
CA GLU A 146 16.28 -21.81 2.31
C GLU A 146 17.59 -22.43 2.79
N LYS A 147 18.58 -22.45 1.91
CA LYS A 147 19.91 -22.99 2.16
C LYS A 147 20.97 -21.93 1.96
N GLY A 148 22.12 -22.16 2.55
CA GLY A 148 23.26 -21.24 2.52
C GLY A 148 23.27 -20.28 3.69
N SER A 149 24.45 -20.10 4.28
CA SER A 149 24.65 -19.28 5.49
C SER A 149 24.77 -17.79 5.22
N ARG A 150 24.79 -17.35 3.96
CA ARG A 150 25.04 -15.96 3.57
C ARG A 150 23.87 -15.41 2.76
N ILE A 151 23.25 -14.34 3.23
CA ILE A 151 22.06 -13.74 2.62
C ILE A 151 22.46 -12.49 1.83
N LEU A 152 21.90 -12.30 0.63
CA LEU A 152 21.91 -11.04 -0.11
C LEU A 152 20.52 -10.40 -0.03
N LEU A 153 20.36 -9.37 0.81
CA LEU A 153 19.13 -8.61 0.93
C LEU A 153 19.10 -7.47 -0.08
N LEU A 154 18.08 -7.47 -0.95
CA LEU A 154 17.88 -6.42 -1.94
C LEU A 154 16.68 -5.54 -1.54
N VAL A 155 16.95 -4.23 -1.38
CA VAL A 155 15.97 -3.24 -0.93
C VAL A 155 15.67 -2.25 -2.05
N HIS A 156 14.41 -2.18 -2.48
CA HIS A 156 14.01 -1.29 -3.58
C HIS A 156 13.77 0.16 -3.12
N GLY A 157 13.72 1.09 -4.06
CA GLY A 157 13.48 2.50 -3.82
C GLY A 157 12.00 2.90 -3.80
N LEU A 158 11.76 4.23 -3.70
CA LEU A 158 10.43 4.84 -3.70
C LEU A 158 9.63 4.49 -4.97
N CYS A 159 8.32 4.24 -4.81
CA CYS A 159 7.40 3.89 -5.90
C CYS A 159 7.80 2.62 -6.69
N ARG A 160 8.62 1.75 -6.11
CA ARG A 160 9.11 0.52 -6.73
C ARG A 160 8.64 -0.71 -5.95
N SER A 161 8.92 -1.88 -6.51
CA SER A 161 8.71 -3.19 -5.88
C SER A 161 9.97 -4.05 -5.99
N ASP A 162 9.96 -5.21 -5.33
CA ASP A 162 11.00 -6.22 -5.46
C ASP A 162 11.28 -6.63 -6.92
N LEU A 163 10.29 -6.51 -7.81
CA LEU A 163 10.45 -6.82 -9.24
C LEU A 163 11.31 -5.81 -10.02
N GLN A 164 11.70 -4.68 -9.43
CA GLN A 164 12.62 -3.74 -10.11
C GLN A 164 13.99 -4.34 -10.41
N TRP A 165 14.40 -5.34 -9.63
CA TRP A 165 15.67 -6.04 -9.80
C TRP A 165 15.68 -6.97 -11.02
N LEU A 166 14.48 -7.31 -11.53
CA LEU A 166 14.33 -8.04 -12.79
C LEU A 166 14.13 -7.06 -13.95
N ARG A 167 15.12 -6.93 -14.82
CA ARG A 167 15.08 -6.00 -15.95
C ARG A 167 15.48 -6.70 -17.25
N LYS A 168 14.60 -6.64 -18.26
CA LYS A 168 14.86 -7.25 -19.59
C LYS A 168 15.23 -8.74 -19.51
N GLY A 169 14.59 -9.49 -18.60
CA GLY A 169 14.87 -10.91 -18.39
C GLY A 169 16.12 -11.22 -17.56
N HIS A 170 16.88 -10.20 -17.14
CA HIS A 170 18.05 -10.36 -16.26
C HIS A 170 17.66 -10.01 -14.82
N ASP A 171 17.91 -10.91 -13.88
CA ASP A 171 17.75 -10.72 -12.45
C ASP A 171 19.08 -10.33 -11.83
N HIS A 172 19.22 -9.04 -11.51
CA HIS A 172 20.47 -8.47 -10.96
C HIS A 172 20.83 -9.10 -9.60
N GLY A 173 19.83 -9.37 -8.76
CA GLY A 173 20.07 -9.98 -7.45
C GLY A 173 20.48 -11.44 -7.55
N ALA A 174 19.84 -12.21 -8.42
CA ALA A 174 20.21 -13.62 -8.64
C ALA A 174 21.60 -13.74 -9.23
N SER A 175 21.98 -12.87 -10.21
CA SER A 175 23.31 -12.88 -10.79
C SER A 175 24.39 -12.55 -9.76
N LEU A 176 24.20 -11.46 -9.00
CA LEU A 176 25.14 -11.05 -7.95
C LEU A 176 25.26 -12.12 -6.86
N ALA A 177 24.15 -12.74 -6.49
CA ALA A 177 24.14 -13.82 -5.51
C ALA A 177 24.94 -15.05 -5.99
N ALA A 178 24.80 -15.42 -7.28
CA ALA A 178 25.55 -16.53 -7.87
C ALA A 178 27.04 -16.24 -7.90
N ASP A 179 27.44 -15.04 -8.29
CA ASP A 179 28.86 -14.64 -8.38
C ASP A 179 29.55 -14.61 -7.01
N LEU A 180 28.82 -14.29 -5.94
CA LEU A 180 29.36 -14.13 -4.58
C LEU A 180 29.06 -15.31 -3.64
N GLY A 181 28.35 -16.32 -4.09
CA GLY A 181 27.93 -17.46 -3.26
C GLY A 181 26.96 -17.05 -2.15
N LEU A 182 25.96 -16.19 -2.47
CA LEU A 182 24.97 -15.67 -1.56
C LEU A 182 23.57 -16.22 -1.91
N THR A 183 22.64 -16.14 -0.97
CA THR A 183 21.22 -16.48 -1.19
C THR A 183 20.39 -15.20 -1.33
N PRO A 184 19.80 -14.90 -2.51
CA PRO A 184 19.11 -13.64 -2.74
C PRO A 184 17.75 -13.61 -2.06
N VAL A 185 17.47 -12.52 -1.36
CA VAL A 185 16.21 -12.20 -0.68
C VAL A 185 15.81 -10.78 -1.07
N TYR A 186 14.58 -10.59 -1.52
CA TYR A 186 14.08 -9.31 -1.99
C TYR A 186 13.07 -8.76 -1.00
N LEU A 187 13.30 -7.54 -0.53
CA LEU A 187 12.33 -6.84 0.32
C LEU A 187 11.20 -6.26 -0.55
N HIS A 188 9.96 -6.58 -0.19
CA HIS A 188 8.76 -5.95 -0.72
C HIS A 188 8.07 -5.19 0.40
N TYR A 189 7.91 -3.88 0.27
CA TYR A 189 7.41 -3.04 1.35
C TYR A 189 6.70 -1.79 0.83
N ASN A 190 5.95 -1.14 1.72
CA ASN A 190 5.29 0.14 1.46
C ASN A 190 6.31 1.28 1.55
N SER A 191 6.86 1.68 0.39
CA SER A 191 7.91 2.69 0.32
C SER A 191 7.45 4.12 0.63
N GLY A 192 6.14 4.38 0.76
CA GLY A 192 5.61 5.68 1.14
C GLY A 192 5.33 5.84 2.64
N GLN A 193 5.60 4.83 3.44
CA GLN A 193 5.58 4.97 4.90
C GLN A 193 6.82 5.72 5.41
N ALA A 194 6.70 6.33 6.60
CA ALA A 194 7.81 6.98 7.25
C ALA A 194 9.03 6.05 7.37
N ILE A 195 10.22 6.54 7.01
CA ILE A 195 11.48 5.77 7.00
C ILE A 195 11.71 5.05 8.33
N ALA A 196 11.50 5.76 9.46
CA ALA A 196 11.67 5.19 10.79
C ALA A 196 10.68 4.04 11.08
N THR A 197 9.48 4.06 10.51
CA THR A 197 8.50 2.97 10.63
C THR A 197 8.93 1.76 9.83
N ASN A 198 9.31 1.97 8.56
CA ASN A 198 9.84 0.91 7.71
C ASN A 198 11.12 0.29 8.30
N GLY A 199 12.02 1.11 8.85
CA GLY A 199 13.27 0.62 9.47
C GLY A 199 13.02 -0.26 10.69
N ARG A 200 12.10 0.12 11.58
CA ARG A 200 11.72 -0.72 12.74
C ARG A 200 11.06 -2.04 12.30
N GLU A 201 10.15 -1.98 11.33
CA GLU A 201 9.52 -3.19 10.81
C GLU A 201 10.53 -4.12 10.14
N LEU A 202 11.46 -3.56 9.33
CA LEU A 202 12.52 -4.32 8.70
C LEU A 202 13.41 -5.02 9.76
N ALA A 203 13.81 -4.32 10.81
CA ALA A 203 14.63 -4.89 11.87
C ALA A 203 13.95 -6.11 12.50
N MET A 204 12.69 -5.99 12.93
CA MET A 204 11.93 -7.11 13.52
C MET A 204 11.79 -8.28 12.55
N ARG A 205 11.49 -7.99 11.27
CA ARG A 205 11.33 -9.04 10.26
C ARG A 205 12.64 -9.71 9.90
N LEU A 206 13.75 -8.98 9.94
CA LEU A 206 15.07 -9.52 9.68
C LEU A 206 15.53 -10.47 10.79
N GLU A 207 15.28 -10.11 12.05
CA GLU A 207 15.50 -10.98 13.19
C GLU A 207 14.71 -12.30 13.05
N ALA A 208 13.42 -12.19 12.71
CA ALA A 208 12.57 -13.36 12.47
C ALA A 208 13.05 -14.20 11.28
N LEU A 209 13.50 -13.54 10.18
CA LEU A 209 14.04 -14.22 9.01
C LEU A 209 15.27 -15.07 9.39
N VAL A 210 16.20 -14.49 10.14
CA VAL A 210 17.44 -15.16 10.57
C VAL A 210 17.13 -16.31 11.52
N ALA A 211 16.20 -16.11 12.46
CA ALA A 211 15.80 -17.16 13.41
C ALA A 211 15.10 -18.34 12.74
N ASP A 212 14.33 -18.11 11.68
CA ASP A 212 13.60 -19.14 10.94
C ASP A 212 14.37 -19.67 9.72
N TRP A 213 15.60 -19.19 9.46
CA TRP A 213 16.38 -19.63 8.31
C TRP A 213 16.75 -21.12 8.42
N GLY A 214 16.77 -21.84 7.28
CA GLY A 214 17.02 -23.28 7.26
C GLY A 214 18.41 -23.70 7.73
N GLU A 215 19.40 -22.80 7.71
CA GLU A 215 20.77 -23.00 8.16
C GLU A 215 21.25 -21.78 8.98
N PRO A 216 22.25 -21.90 9.86
CA PRO A 216 22.79 -20.75 10.59
C PRO A 216 23.30 -19.66 9.66
N VAL A 217 22.79 -18.44 9.80
CA VAL A 217 23.20 -17.29 9.01
C VAL A 217 24.50 -16.71 9.56
N SER A 218 25.54 -16.59 8.73
CA SER A 218 26.82 -15.98 9.08
C SER A 218 26.91 -14.52 8.66
N ASP A 219 26.36 -14.17 7.50
CA ASP A 219 26.46 -12.84 6.92
C ASP A 219 25.17 -12.41 6.24
N ILE A 220 24.88 -11.11 6.31
CA ILE A 220 23.84 -10.43 5.54
C ILE A 220 24.48 -9.28 4.77
N VAL A 221 24.53 -9.41 3.46
CA VAL A 221 24.95 -8.34 2.56
C VAL A 221 23.71 -7.59 2.07
N VAL A 222 23.70 -6.27 2.21
CA VAL A 222 22.55 -5.44 1.80
C VAL A 222 22.91 -4.64 0.56
N VAL A 223 22.09 -4.76 -0.48
CA VAL A 223 22.12 -3.89 -1.66
C VAL A 223 20.84 -3.10 -1.72
N ALA A 224 20.95 -1.81 -1.53
CA ALA A 224 19.80 -0.90 -1.49
C ALA A 224 19.87 0.08 -2.67
N HIS A 225 18.67 0.46 -3.16
CA HIS A 225 18.54 1.43 -4.24
C HIS A 225 17.77 2.67 -3.77
N SER A 226 18.37 3.86 -4.01
CA SER A 226 17.71 5.15 -3.73
C SER A 226 17.25 5.25 -2.26
N MET A 227 15.98 5.52 -2.01
CA MET A 227 15.40 5.66 -0.66
C MET A 227 15.49 4.37 0.19
N GLY A 228 15.78 3.23 -0.40
CA GLY A 228 15.96 1.96 0.34
C GLY A 228 17.28 1.86 1.08
N GLY A 229 18.21 2.82 0.87
CA GLY A 229 19.55 2.83 1.47
C GLY A 229 19.66 3.68 2.72
#